data_c2d529cd98ee6778078ed58739eb8123
#
_entry.id   c2d529cd98ee6778078ed58739eb8123
#
_cell.length_a   1.000
_cell.length_b   1.000
_cell.length_c   1.000
_cell.angle_alpha   90.00
_cell.angle_beta   90.00
_cell.angle_gamma   90.00
#
_symmetry.space_group_name_H-M   'P 1'
#
loop_
_entity.id
_entity.type
_entity.pdbx_description
1 polymer ?
#
loop_
_entity_poly.entity_id
_entity_poly.type
_entity_poly.pdbx_seq_one_letter_code
_entity_poly.pdbx_strand_id
1 'polypeptide(L)'
;MKKILLVDDSALMRRVVSDIINSDKRFHIEKEAKNGLEALEILRTETFDGVVLDVNMPKMDGIELLRALASEGISARILMASTLTMDGAKVTLDALELGALDFIHKPEWSYKCKENNFDKELLDTLYAVCNAKLKSVAKVKPVTRRTIEIQTGVEQLVRKKAASITGNRLVAIAISTGGPKSLQSVIPFLPEDLNAPVVIVQHMPVGFTESLAQRMDAISRIAVSEAKEGEVLENGHVYIARGGQHLKLVKSGRGSRVHYSDEPPREGVKPSANYMYESLSDSGYDEIICVVMTGMGSDGTEGIRNLKLNKKVYCISQEKNSCIVYGMPKAADKAGITDESVELGNIAQEIILHVGVMQNGC
;
A
#
# COMPACT_ATOMS: atom_id res chain seq x y z
N MET A 1 13.50 9.74 -22.42
CA MET A 1 12.17 9.10 -22.61
C MET A 1 12.29 7.70 -22.05
N LYS A 2 11.34 7.24 -21.23
CA LYS A 2 11.35 5.91 -20.61
C LYS A 2 10.86 4.87 -21.63
N LYS A 3 11.60 3.77 -21.79
CA LYS A 3 11.26 2.68 -22.70
C LYS A 3 10.32 1.70 -22.02
N ILE A 4 9.13 1.48 -22.59
CA ILE A 4 8.08 0.66 -22.03
C ILE A 4 7.84 -0.57 -22.89
N LEU A 5 7.71 -1.75 -22.26
CA LEU A 5 7.15 -2.95 -22.86
C LEU A 5 5.67 -3.04 -22.47
N LEU A 6 4.79 -3.16 -23.44
CA LEU A 6 3.36 -3.36 -23.24
C LEU A 6 2.98 -4.80 -23.56
N VAL A 7 2.39 -5.51 -22.59
CA VAL A 7 2.02 -6.92 -22.68
C VAL A 7 0.54 -7.09 -22.38
N ASP A 8 -0.25 -7.41 -23.41
CA ASP A 8 -1.70 -7.59 -23.31
C ASP A 8 -2.18 -8.40 -24.52
N ASP A 9 -3.09 -9.35 -24.38
CA ASP A 9 -3.55 -10.19 -25.50
C ASP A 9 -4.56 -9.48 -26.41
N SER A 10 -5.30 -8.50 -25.87
CA SER A 10 -6.29 -7.70 -26.58
C SER A 10 -5.63 -6.65 -27.47
N ALA A 11 -5.76 -6.79 -28.80
CA ALA A 11 -5.24 -5.80 -29.75
C ALA A 11 -5.85 -4.40 -29.53
N LEU A 12 -7.11 -4.32 -29.08
CA LEU A 12 -7.78 -3.07 -28.77
C LEU A 12 -7.16 -2.41 -27.54
N MET A 13 -6.95 -3.18 -26.46
CA MET A 13 -6.33 -2.66 -25.23
C MET A 13 -4.91 -2.22 -25.49
N ARG A 14 -4.11 -3.01 -26.19
CA ARG A 14 -2.75 -2.58 -26.56
C ARG A 14 -2.78 -1.25 -27.29
N ARG A 15 -3.68 -1.08 -28.27
CA ARG A 15 -3.79 0.18 -29.01
C ARG A 15 -4.11 1.36 -28.10
N VAL A 16 -5.11 1.22 -27.24
CA VAL A 16 -5.55 2.32 -26.35
C VAL A 16 -4.48 2.66 -25.33
N VAL A 17 -3.93 1.65 -24.65
CA VAL A 17 -2.86 1.87 -23.66
C VAL A 17 -1.61 2.45 -24.32
N SER A 18 -1.27 1.98 -25.53
CA SER A 18 -0.15 2.53 -26.32
C SER A 18 -0.38 3.99 -26.69
N ASP A 19 -1.58 4.36 -27.17
CA ASP A 19 -1.93 5.72 -27.53
C ASP A 19 -1.85 6.65 -26.28
N ILE A 20 -2.34 6.21 -25.11
CA ILE A 20 -2.25 6.97 -23.85
C ILE A 20 -0.78 7.16 -23.45
N ILE A 21 0.01 6.08 -23.39
CA ILE A 21 1.41 6.13 -22.95
C ILE A 21 2.24 7.01 -23.90
N ASN A 22 2.07 6.87 -25.23
CA ASN A 22 2.81 7.65 -26.22
C ASN A 22 2.34 9.11 -26.30
N SER A 23 1.18 9.48 -25.75
CA SER A 23 0.74 10.89 -25.65
C SER A 23 1.57 11.70 -24.67
N ASP A 24 2.25 11.03 -23.71
CA ASP A 24 3.07 11.67 -22.69
C ASP A 24 4.55 11.59 -23.05
N LYS A 25 5.19 12.76 -23.18
CA LYS A 25 6.61 12.89 -23.53
C LYS A 25 7.59 12.18 -22.58
N ARG A 26 7.14 11.74 -21.42
CA ARG A 26 7.96 10.98 -20.45
C ARG A 26 8.24 9.56 -20.94
N PHE A 27 7.36 8.99 -21.79
CA PHE A 27 7.35 7.57 -22.14
C PHE A 27 7.40 7.33 -23.65
N HIS A 28 7.74 6.09 -24.00
CA HIS A 28 7.65 5.55 -25.34
C HIS A 28 7.43 4.03 -25.26
N ILE A 29 6.43 3.52 -25.99
CA ILE A 29 6.29 2.08 -26.19
C ILE A 29 7.38 1.62 -27.14
N GLU A 30 8.36 0.92 -26.61
CA GLU A 30 9.48 0.38 -27.40
C GLU A 30 9.11 -0.94 -28.07
N LYS A 31 8.35 -1.81 -27.34
CA LYS A 31 7.86 -3.09 -27.83
C LYS A 31 6.50 -3.45 -27.25
N GLU A 32 5.81 -4.33 -27.98
CA GLU A 32 4.55 -4.95 -27.57
C GLU A 32 4.70 -6.47 -27.60
N ALA A 33 4.00 -7.17 -26.69
CA ALA A 33 3.84 -8.62 -26.67
C ALA A 33 2.37 -9.00 -26.47
N LYS A 34 1.95 -10.16 -27.01
CA LYS A 34 0.55 -10.61 -27.01
C LYS A 34 0.27 -11.68 -25.95
N ASN A 35 1.30 -12.13 -25.23
CA ASN A 35 1.22 -13.15 -24.18
C ASN A 35 2.53 -13.18 -23.40
N GLY A 36 2.53 -13.89 -22.26
CA GLY A 36 3.69 -13.98 -21.40
C GLY A 36 4.91 -14.66 -22.03
N LEU A 37 4.74 -15.62 -22.96
CA LEU A 37 5.88 -16.26 -23.62
C LEU A 37 6.64 -15.27 -24.50
N GLU A 38 5.95 -14.49 -25.33
CA GLU A 38 6.57 -13.44 -26.15
C GLU A 38 7.27 -12.39 -25.26
N ALA A 39 6.63 -11.99 -24.16
CA ALA A 39 7.22 -11.06 -23.19
C ALA A 39 8.49 -11.63 -22.52
N LEU A 40 8.50 -12.90 -22.15
CA LEU A 40 9.65 -13.57 -21.55
C LEU A 40 10.86 -13.61 -22.51
N GLU A 41 10.62 -13.95 -23.78
CA GLU A 41 11.67 -13.95 -24.82
C GLU A 41 12.30 -12.55 -24.98
N ILE A 42 11.47 -11.51 -25.00
CA ILE A 42 11.92 -10.12 -25.08
C ILE A 42 12.73 -9.76 -23.84
N LEU A 43 12.22 -10.06 -22.62
CA LEU A 43 12.86 -9.68 -21.36
C LEU A 43 14.16 -10.45 -21.05
N ARG A 44 14.38 -11.60 -21.71
CA ARG A 44 15.68 -12.32 -21.65
C ARG A 44 16.81 -11.59 -22.38
N THR A 45 16.47 -10.79 -23.38
CA THR A 45 17.46 -10.16 -24.27
C THR A 45 17.51 -8.63 -24.13
N GLU A 46 16.45 -8.02 -23.62
CA GLU A 46 16.32 -6.58 -23.57
C GLU A 46 15.83 -6.08 -22.20
N THR A 47 16.17 -4.84 -21.88
CA THR A 47 15.74 -4.19 -20.64
C THR A 47 14.86 -2.98 -20.92
N PHE A 48 13.85 -2.78 -20.09
CA PHE A 48 12.89 -1.69 -20.18
C PHE A 48 12.87 -0.89 -18.88
N ASP A 49 12.52 0.39 -18.96
CA ASP A 49 12.30 1.22 -17.77
C ASP A 49 11.05 0.79 -17.00
N GLY A 50 10.04 0.26 -17.70
CA GLY A 50 8.82 -0.28 -17.15
C GLY A 50 8.15 -1.30 -18.07
N VAL A 51 7.38 -2.20 -17.48
CA VAL A 51 6.55 -3.19 -18.17
C VAL A 51 5.12 -3.00 -17.71
N VAL A 52 4.18 -2.79 -18.63
CA VAL A 52 2.74 -2.86 -18.36
C VAL A 52 2.29 -4.26 -18.73
N LEU A 53 1.79 -5.02 -17.76
CA LEU A 53 1.51 -6.45 -17.90
C LEU A 53 0.07 -6.77 -17.57
N ASP A 54 -0.66 -7.32 -18.53
CA ASP A 54 -1.98 -7.90 -18.28
C ASP A 54 -1.89 -9.16 -17.42
N VAL A 55 -2.92 -9.38 -16.61
CA VAL A 55 -3.07 -10.58 -15.78
C VAL A 55 -3.46 -11.79 -16.64
N ASN A 56 -4.53 -11.64 -17.42
CA ASN A 56 -5.17 -12.77 -18.11
C ASN A 56 -4.77 -12.82 -19.59
N MET A 57 -3.91 -13.74 -19.96
CA MET A 57 -3.44 -13.92 -21.34
C MET A 57 -3.35 -15.40 -21.70
N PRO A 58 -3.53 -15.77 -22.99
CA PRO A 58 -3.35 -17.14 -23.45
C PRO A 58 -1.88 -17.57 -23.41
N LYS A 59 -1.60 -18.88 -23.42
CA LYS A 59 -0.29 -19.56 -23.46
C LYS A 59 0.52 -19.40 -22.17
N MET A 60 0.73 -18.21 -21.70
CA MET A 60 1.38 -17.86 -20.44
C MET A 60 0.71 -16.59 -19.92
N ASP A 61 0.09 -16.68 -18.76
CA ASP A 61 -0.54 -15.56 -18.09
C ASP A 61 0.48 -14.64 -17.37
N GLY A 62 0.00 -13.51 -16.82
CA GLY A 62 0.88 -12.54 -16.15
C GLY A 62 1.53 -13.10 -14.88
N ILE A 63 0.86 -13.98 -14.15
CA ILE A 63 1.39 -14.63 -12.95
C ILE A 63 2.47 -15.67 -13.33
N GLU A 64 2.23 -16.46 -14.34
CA GLU A 64 3.20 -17.42 -14.85
C GLU A 64 4.45 -16.71 -15.37
N LEU A 65 4.30 -15.57 -16.06
CA LEU A 65 5.43 -14.73 -16.47
C LEU A 65 6.24 -14.22 -15.26
N LEU A 66 5.58 -13.70 -14.22
CA LEU A 66 6.27 -13.23 -13.01
C LEU A 66 7.07 -14.35 -12.34
N ARG A 67 6.50 -15.57 -12.26
CA ARG A 67 7.21 -16.75 -11.73
C ARG A 67 8.42 -17.14 -12.59
N ALA A 68 8.27 -17.10 -13.92
CA ALA A 68 9.35 -17.37 -14.84
C ALA A 68 10.51 -16.35 -14.68
N LEU A 69 10.19 -15.07 -14.65
CA LEU A 69 11.17 -14.00 -14.41
C LEU A 69 11.93 -14.18 -13.08
N ALA A 70 11.20 -14.50 -12.00
CA ALA A 70 11.79 -14.76 -10.70
C ALA A 70 12.70 -15.99 -10.72
N SER A 71 12.32 -17.08 -11.40
CA SER A 71 13.12 -18.30 -11.50
C SER A 71 14.40 -18.11 -12.31
N GLU A 72 14.34 -17.26 -13.34
CA GLU A 72 15.49 -16.93 -14.21
C GLU A 72 16.35 -15.76 -13.66
N GLY A 73 15.94 -15.16 -12.54
CA GLY A 73 16.66 -14.02 -11.94
C GLY A 73 16.57 -12.73 -12.76
N ILE A 74 15.58 -12.62 -13.64
CA ILE A 74 15.32 -11.43 -14.46
C ILE A 74 14.54 -10.42 -13.64
N SER A 75 15.12 -9.23 -13.44
CA SER A 75 14.48 -8.14 -12.70
C SER A 75 13.83 -7.14 -13.65
N ALA A 76 12.53 -6.92 -13.53
CA ALA A 76 11.78 -5.94 -14.30
C ALA A 76 10.89 -5.07 -13.40
N ARG A 77 10.64 -3.81 -13.80
CA ARG A 77 9.68 -2.92 -13.13
C ARG A 77 8.32 -3.14 -13.74
N ILE A 78 7.48 -3.88 -13.06
CA ILE A 78 6.21 -4.35 -13.59
C ILE A 78 5.06 -3.62 -12.92
N LEU A 79 4.20 -3.02 -13.77
CA LEU A 79 2.88 -2.50 -13.45
C LEU A 79 1.85 -3.49 -13.99
N MET A 80 1.07 -4.09 -13.07
CA MET A 80 -0.02 -4.98 -13.49
C MET A 80 -1.20 -4.18 -14.01
N ALA A 81 -1.85 -4.65 -15.06
CA ALA A 81 -3.14 -4.15 -15.51
C ALA A 81 -4.21 -5.22 -15.26
N SER A 82 -5.21 -4.94 -14.42
CA SER A 82 -6.18 -5.94 -13.95
C SER A 82 -7.62 -5.46 -14.11
N THR A 83 -8.56 -6.39 -14.28
CA THR A 83 -10.00 -6.12 -14.26
C THR A 83 -10.54 -6.10 -12.84
N LEU A 84 -11.61 -5.29 -12.56
CA LEU A 84 -12.29 -5.21 -11.26
C LEU A 84 -13.18 -6.44 -11.01
N THR A 85 -12.56 -7.56 -10.67
CA THR A 85 -13.30 -8.73 -10.15
C THR A 85 -12.70 -9.14 -8.81
N MET A 86 -13.48 -9.80 -7.96
CA MET A 86 -12.96 -10.32 -6.67
C MET A 86 -11.81 -11.31 -6.91
N ASP A 87 -11.93 -12.14 -7.94
CA ASP A 87 -10.84 -13.05 -8.35
C ASP A 87 -9.63 -12.27 -8.88
N GLY A 88 -9.86 -11.21 -9.65
CA GLY A 88 -8.81 -10.31 -10.15
C GLY A 88 -8.05 -9.61 -9.03
N ALA A 89 -8.73 -9.20 -7.96
CA ALA A 89 -8.09 -8.61 -6.78
C ALA A 89 -7.11 -9.59 -6.11
N LYS A 90 -7.52 -10.84 -5.92
CA LYS A 90 -6.69 -11.88 -5.31
C LYS A 90 -5.47 -12.19 -6.18
N VAL A 91 -5.66 -12.37 -7.48
CA VAL A 91 -4.57 -12.62 -8.43
C VAL A 91 -3.60 -11.44 -8.50
N THR A 92 -4.11 -10.20 -8.46
CA THR A 92 -3.28 -9.00 -8.46
C THR A 92 -2.41 -8.91 -7.20
N LEU A 93 -2.94 -9.27 -6.03
CA LEU A 93 -2.14 -9.33 -4.79
C LEU A 93 -1.06 -10.42 -4.87
N ASP A 94 -1.35 -11.57 -5.51
CA ASP A 94 -0.34 -12.60 -5.79
C ASP A 94 0.76 -12.07 -6.71
N ALA A 95 0.40 -11.28 -7.73
CA ALA A 95 1.37 -10.62 -8.62
C ALA A 95 2.32 -9.68 -7.85
N LEU A 96 1.80 -8.88 -6.92
CA LEU A 96 2.63 -7.98 -6.10
C LEU A 96 3.63 -8.75 -5.22
N GLU A 97 3.27 -9.92 -4.71
CA GLU A 97 4.21 -10.79 -3.99
C GLU A 97 5.30 -11.37 -4.89
N LEU A 98 4.93 -11.75 -6.11
CA LEU A 98 5.86 -12.27 -7.10
C LEU A 98 6.79 -11.22 -7.68
N GLY A 99 6.62 -9.95 -7.32
CA GLY A 99 7.56 -8.88 -7.66
C GLY A 99 7.01 -7.76 -8.53
N ALA A 100 5.73 -7.77 -8.90
CA ALA A 100 5.10 -6.60 -9.45
C ALA A 100 5.17 -5.44 -8.43
N LEU A 101 5.33 -4.21 -8.92
CA LEU A 101 5.54 -3.05 -8.06
C LEU A 101 4.22 -2.37 -7.68
N ASP A 102 3.29 -2.34 -8.63
CA ASP A 102 1.95 -1.78 -8.43
C ASP A 102 0.99 -2.34 -9.47
N PHE A 103 -0.26 -1.90 -9.41
CA PHE A 103 -1.29 -2.28 -10.37
C PHE A 103 -2.19 -1.09 -10.71
N ILE A 104 -2.86 -1.19 -11.87
CA ILE A 104 -3.92 -0.29 -12.31
C ILE A 104 -5.15 -1.10 -12.66
N HIS A 105 -6.30 -0.44 -12.57
CA HIS A 105 -7.56 -1.02 -12.99
C HIS A 105 -7.84 -0.71 -14.47
N LYS A 106 -8.05 -1.77 -15.29
CA LYS A 106 -8.50 -1.61 -16.67
C LYS A 106 -9.94 -1.10 -16.70
N PRO A 107 -10.25 -0.07 -17.48
CA PRO A 107 -11.62 0.42 -17.59
C PRO A 107 -12.53 -0.62 -18.21
N GLU A 108 -13.73 -0.79 -17.67
CA GLU A 108 -14.79 -1.49 -18.35
C GLU A 108 -15.27 -0.63 -19.54
N TRP A 109 -15.19 -1.18 -20.76
CA TRP A 109 -15.62 -0.50 -21.97
C TRP A 109 -17.16 -0.39 -22.03
N SER A 110 -17.73 0.56 -21.32
CA SER A 110 -19.02 1.13 -21.63
C SER A 110 -18.82 2.50 -22.28
N TYR A 111 -19.65 2.87 -23.24
CA TYR A 111 -19.58 4.11 -24.03
C TYR A 111 -19.55 5.44 -23.24
N LYS A 112 -19.36 5.39 -21.92
CA LYS A 112 -19.28 6.54 -20.98
C LYS A 112 -17.87 6.89 -20.52
N CYS A 113 -16.81 6.40 -21.17
CA CYS A 113 -15.41 6.48 -20.73
C CYS A 113 -14.76 7.89 -20.73
N LYS A 114 -15.50 8.98 -20.89
CA LYS A 114 -14.92 10.34 -20.83
C LYS A 114 -14.76 10.90 -19.40
N GLU A 115 -15.23 10.21 -18.36
CA GLU A 115 -15.17 10.66 -16.97
C GLU A 115 -14.15 9.89 -16.09
N ASN A 116 -13.52 8.85 -16.62
CA ASN A 116 -12.56 8.07 -15.86
C ASN A 116 -11.15 8.68 -15.99
N ASN A 117 -10.53 9.02 -14.86
CA ASN A 117 -9.14 9.47 -14.74
C ASN A 117 -8.11 8.38 -15.09
N PHE A 118 -8.49 7.33 -15.84
CA PHE A 118 -7.64 6.20 -16.18
C PHE A 118 -6.32 6.63 -16.83
N ASP A 119 -6.37 7.55 -17.79
CA ASP A 119 -5.18 8.05 -18.48
C ASP A 119 -4.19 8.63 -17.50
N LYS A 120 -4.67 9.47 -16.60
CA LYS A 120 -3.84 10.10 -15.56
C LYS A 120 -3.30 9.06 -14.57
N GLU A 121 -4.14 8.15 -14.10
CA GLU A 121 -3.75 7.09 -13.16
C GLU A 121 -2.68 6.18 -13.78
N LEU A 122 -2.89 5.74 -15.04
CA LEU A 122 -1.91 4.93 -15.78
C LEU A 122 -0.57 5.64 -15.87
N LEU A 123 -0.55 6.89 -16.37
CA LEU A 123 0.69 7.63 -16.61
C LEU A 123 1.42 7.95 -15.31
N ASP A 124 0.71 8.29 -14.27
CA ASP A 124 1.28 8.63 -12.98
C ASP A 124 1.84 7.38 -12.27
N THR A 125 1.07 6.28 -12.25
CA THR A 125 1.53 5.01 -11.64
C THR A 125 2.68 4.41 -12.44
N LEU A 126 2.63 4.44 -13.77
CA LEU A 126 3.73 3.99 -14.62
C LEU A 126 5.01 4.81 -14.36
N TYR A 127 4.88 6.13 -14.18
CA TYR A 127 6.02 6.98 -13.84
C TYR A 127 6.63 6.61 -12.49
N ALA A 128 5.79 6.33 -11.50
CA ALA A 128 6.22 5.86 -10.18
C ALA A 128 6.97 4.53 -10.29
N VAL A 129 6.40 3.55 -11.00
CA VAL A 129 6.99 2.22 -11.25
C VAL A 129 8.33 2.34 -11.98
N CYS A 130 8.42 3.14 -13.03
CA CYS A 130 9.66 3.34 -13.79
C CYS A 130 10.80 3.96 -12.96
N ASN A 131 10.48 4.72 -11.92
CA ASN A 131 11.46 5.34 -11.04
C ASN A 131 11.67 4.57 -9.72
N ALA A 132 10.92 3.48 -9.50
CA ALA A 132 11.07 2.64 -8.32
C ALA A 132 12.46 1.98 -8.29
N LYS A 133 13.01 1.84 -7.08
CA LYS A 133 14.24 1.06 -6.88
C LYS A 133 13.91 -0.43 -6.98
N LEU A 134 14.49 -1.13 -7.96
CA LEU A 134 14.51 -2.59 -7.93
C LEU A 134 15.44 -3.03 -6.80
N LYS A 135 14.90 -3.60 -5.74
CA LYS A 135 15.72 -4.45 -4.87
C LYS A 135 15.95 -5.75 -5.66
N SER A 136 17.22 -6.21 -5.75
CA SER A 136 17.51 -7.50 -6.37
C SER A 136 16.54 -8.54 -5.81
N VAL A 137 16.03 -9.42 -6.68
CA VAL A 137 15.19 -10.55 -6.29
C VAL A 137 16.06 -11.51 -5.46
N ALA A 138 16.39 -11.10 -4.24
CA ALA A 138 16.83 -12.04 -3.23
C ALA A 138 15.63 -12.97 -3.04
N LYS A 139 15.87 -14.30 -3.15
CA LYS A 139 14.85 -15.34 -2.94
C LYS A 139 14.02 -14.96 -1.73
N VAL A 140 12.85 -14.35 -1.95
CA VAL A 140 11.90 -14.03 -0.90
C VAL A 140 11.43 -15.38 -0.40
N LYS A 141 11.97 -15.82 0.72
CA LYS A 141 11.40 -16.96 1.44
C LYS A 141 10.00 -16.51 1.84
N PRO A 142 8.96 -17.29 1.52
CA PRO A 142 7.62 -16.96 1.96
C PRO A 142 7.67 -16.76 3.48
N VAL A 143 7.13 -15.63 3.95
CA VAL A 143 6.96 -15.36 5.37
C VAL A 143 5.90 -16.35 5.86
N THR A 144 6.33 -17.49 6.37
CA THR A 144 5.45 -18.45 7.03
C THR A 144 5.37 -18.06 8.50
N ARG A 145 4.24 -18.33 9.15
CA ARG A 145 3.99 -18.17 10.61
C ARG A 145 5.18 -18.64 11.49
N ARG A 146 6.07 -19.47 10.96
CA ARG A 146 7.25 -20.04 11.61
C ARG A 146 8.53 -19.19 11.53
N THR A 147 8.57 -18.14 10.68
CA THR A 147 9.80 -17.33 10.48
C THR A 147 9.84 -16.09 11.38
N ILE A 148 8.84 -15.90 12.24
CA ILE A 148 8.81 -14.85 13.27
C ILE A 148 9.42 -15.38 14.57
N GLU A 149 10.58 -16.01 14.50
CA GLU A 149 11.47 -16.09 15.65
C GLU A 149 12.24 -14.76 15.71
N ILE A 150 11.57 -13.77 16.33
CA ILE A 150 12.17 -12.49 16.67
C ILE A 150 13.35 -12.79 17.61
N GLN A 151 14.47 -12.15 17.38
CA GLN A 151 15.62 -12.22 18.26
C GLN A 151 15.19 -11.89 19.69
N THR A 152 15.02 -12.90 20.52
CA THR A 152 14.36 -12.89 21.85
C THR A 152 14.86 -11.81 22.82
N GLY A 153 16.08 -11.31 22.64
CA GLY A 153 16.65 -10.28 23.51
C GLY A 153 16.13 -8.87 23.22
N VAL A 154 15.98 -8.48 21.95
CA VAL A 154 15.48 -7.17 21.53
C VAL A 154 13.99 -7.06 21.86
N GLU A 155 13.23 -8.13 21.60
CA GLU A 155 11.78 -8.18 21.93
C GLU A 155 11.51 -7.96 23.42
N GLN A 156 12.30 -8.56 24.31
CA GLN A 156 12.13 -8.36 25.77
C GLN A 156 12.44 -6.93 26.19
N LEU A 157 13.45 -6.27 25.62
CA LEU A 157 13.78 -4.87 25.92
C LEU A 157 12.70 -3.92 25.41
N VAL A 158 12.19 -4.15 24.18
CA VAL A 158 11.11 -3.38 23.59
C VAL A 158 9.84 -3.53 24.44
N ARG A 159 9.45 -4.76 24.80
CA ARG A 159 8.29 -5.03 25.66
C ARG A 159 8.43 -4.40 27.04
N LYS A 160 9.60 -4.44 27.67
CA LYS A 160 9.84 -3.80 28.98
C LYS A 160 9.69 -2.29 28.91
N LYS A 161 10.21 -1.64 27.87
CA LYS A 161 10.05 -0.20 27.65
C LYS A 161 8.60 0.15 27.30
N ALA A 162 7.97 -0.64 26.44
CA ALA A 162 6.58 -0.48 26.00
C ALA A 162 5.55 -0.67 27.15
N ALA A 163 5.82 -1.55 28.11
CA ALA A 163 4.94 -1.79 29.27
C ALA A 163 4.79 -0.58 30.23
N SER A 164 5.68 0.40 30.14
CA SER A 164 5.61 1.63 30.94
C SER A 164 4.77 2.74 30.32
N ILE A 165 4.23 2.52 29.11
CA ILE A 165 3.50 3.53 28.36
C ILE A 165 2.06 3.58 28.83
N THR A 166 1.64 4.76 29.30
CA THR A 166 0.27 5.05 29.75
C THR A 166 -0.43 5.99 28.76
N GLY A 167 -1.76 5.98 28.76
CA GLY A 167 -2.58 6.81 27.89
C GLY A 167 -3.23 6.03 26.75
N ASN A 168 -4.31 6.58 26.23
CA ASN A 168 -5.09 6.01 25.14
C ASN A 168 -4.54 6.49 23.79
N ARG A 169 -4.06 5.59 22.95
CA ARG A 169 -3.41 5.92 21.70
C ARG A 169 -4.06 5.22 20.52
N LEU A 170 -3.85 5.79 19.32
CA LEU A 170 -4.24 5.19 18.05
C LEU A 170 -3.08 5.33 17.06
N VAL A 171 -2.86 4.30 16.26
CA VAL A 171 -1.94 4.33 15.11
C VAL A 171 -2.75 4.55 13.84
N ALA A 172 -2.37 5.56 13.05
CA ALA A 172 -3.01 5.87 11.77
C ALA A 172 -1.95 5.85 10.65
N ILE A 173 -2.13 4.97 9.67
CA ILE A 173 -1.16 4.73 8.59
C ILE A 173 -1.73 5.20 7.26
N ALA A 174 -0.96 6.01 6.52
CA ALA A 174 -1.23 6.39 5.14
C ALA A 174 -0.21 5.72 4.22
N ILE A 175 -0.69 5.03 3.18
CA ILE A 175 0.15 4.26 2.27
C ILE A 175 -0.51 4.12 0.89
N SER A 176 0.30 4.02 -0.18
CA SER A 176 -0.18 3.94 -1.56
C SER A 176 0.66 2.97 -2.40
N THR A 177 1.27 3.43 -3.49
CA THR A 177 2.13 2.64 -4.42
C THR A 177 3.19 1.83 -3.68
N GLY A 178 3.22 0.53 -3.92
CA GLY A 178 4.08 -0.42 -3.21
C GLY A 178 3.62 -0.75 -1.78
N GLY A 179 2.44 -0.23 -1.39
CA GLY A 179 1.86 -0.39 -0.06
C GLY A 179 1.62 -1.84 0.34
N PRO A 180 0.91 -2.66 -0.45
CA PRO A 180 0.61 -4.04 -0.08
C PRO A 180 1.85 -4.85 0.28
N LYS A 181 2.94 -4.66 -0.47
CA LYS A 181 4.24 -5.31 -0.18
C LYS A 181 4.91 -4.75 1.07
N SER A 182 4.83 -3.43 1.29
CA SER A 182 5.43 -2.79 2.47
C SER A 182 4.68 -3.15 3.75
N LEU A 183 3.35 -3.29 3.71
CA LEU A 183 2.55 -3.73 4.85
C LEU A 183 2.92 -5.13 5.34
N GLN A 184 3.36 -6.04 4.45
CA GLN A 184 3.89 -7.35 4.84
C GLN A 184 5.16 -7.28 5.69
N SER A 185 5.88 -6.17 5.62
CA SER A 185 7.07 -5.94 6.45
C SER A 185 6.77 -5.21 7.76
N VAL A 186 5.51 -4.85 8.01
CA VAL A 186 5.10 -4.09 9.21
C VAL A 186 4.05 -4.86 10.00
N ILE A 187 2.90 -5.17 9.40
CA ILE A 187 1.74 -5.71 10.11
C ILE A 187 2.02 -7.06 10.79
N PRO A 188 2.67 -8.06 10.15
CA PRO A 188 2.96 -9.34 10.79
C PRO A 188 3.89 -9.25 12.02
N PHE A 189 4.60 -8.13 12.17
CA PHE A 189 5.51 -7.89 13.29
C PHE A 189 4.86 -7.11 14.45
N LEU A 190 3.60 -6.66 14.29
CA LEU A 190 2.82 -6.10 15.38
C LEU A 190 2.29 -7.24 16.28
N PRO A 191 2.37 -7.12 17.60
CA PRO A 191 1.89 -8.15 18.51
C PRO A 191 0.36 -8.10 18.66
N GLU A 192 -0.26 -9.22 18.98
CA GLU A 192 -1.71 -9.33 19.24
C GLU A 192 -2.16 -8.52 20.47
N ASP A 193 -1.25 -8.29 21.41
CA ASP A 193 -1.45 -7.48 22.61
C ASP A 193 -1.03 -6.02 22.45
N LEU A 194 -0.98 -5.49 21.21
CA LEU A 194 -0.67 -4.08 20.96
C LEU A 194 -1.67 -3.17 21.68
N ASN A 195 -1.18 -2.20 22.47
CA ASN A 195 -2.04 -1.33 23.28
C ASN A 195 -2.62 -0.13 22.50
N ALA A 196 -2.99 -0.36 21.27
CA ALA A 196 -3.65 0.61 20.40
C ALA A 196 -4.38 -0.11 19.26
N PRO A 197 -5.48 0.45 18.72
CA PRO A 197 -5.97 0.10 17.41
C PRO A 197 -5.08 0.70 16.32
N VAL A 198 -5.01 0.02 15.16
CA VAL A 198 -4.28 0.50 13.99
C VAL A 198 -5.28 0.71 12.85
N VAL A 199 -5.33 1.91 12.27
CA VAL A 199 -6.18 2.23 11.12
C VAL A 199 -5.31 2.54 9.92
N ILE A 200 -5.60 1.92 8.77
CA ILE A 200 -4.79 2.04 7.56
C ILE A 200 -5.65 2.58 6.42
N VAL A 201 -5.23 3.67 5.80
CA VAL A 201 -5.69 4.10 4.48
C VAL A 201 -4.66 3.67 3.46
N GLN A 202 -4.98 2.61 2.72
CA GLN A 202 -4.28 2.18 1.52
C GLN A 202 -5.09 2.63 0.30
N HIS A 203 -4.46 3.40 -0.59
CA HIS A 203 -5.10 3.78 -1.85
C HIS A 203 -5.26 2.54 -2.73
N MET A 204 -6.47 2.00 -2.74
CA MET A 204 -6.86 0.83 -3.53
C MET A 204 -8.33 0.90 -3.92
N PRO A 205 -8.72 0.32 -5.08
CA PRO A 205 -10.12 0.24 -5.50
C PRO A 205 -10.99 -0.62 -4.57
N VAL A 206 -12.30 -0.53 -4.76
CA VAL A 206 -13.30 -1.38 -4.10
C VAL A 206 -12.99 -2.86 -4.34
N GLY A 207 -13.13 -3.69 -3.32
CA GLY A 207 -12.90 -5.16 -3.37
C GLY A 207 -11.44 -5.59 -3.18
N PHE A 208 -10.47 -4.71 -3.44
CA PHE A 208 -9.07 -5.03 -3.22
C PHE A 208 -8.66 -4.91 -1.75
N THR A 209 -9.26 -4.00 -1.02
CA THR A 209 -8.96 -3.75 0.39
C THR A 209 -9.40 -4.90 1.29
N GLU A 210 -10.53 -5.55 0.98
CA GLU A 210 -10.96 -6.76 1.68
C GLU A 210 -9.99 -7.92 1.46
N SER A 211 -9.58 -8.17 0.21
CA SER A 211 -8.59 -9.21 -0.12
C SER A 211 -7.24 -8.94 0.54
N LEU A 212 -6.82 -7.67 0.62
CA LEU A 212 -5.61 -7.26 1.33
C LEU A 212 -5.73 -7.54 2.83
N ALA A 213 -6.87 -7.20 3.45
CA ALA A 213 -7.11 -7.45 4.87
C ALA A 213 -7.05 -8.95 5.19
N GLN A 214 -7.77 -9.78 4.44
CA GLN A 214 -7.75 -11.24 4.60
C GLN A 214 -6.34 -11.82 4.47
N ARG A 215 -5.55 -11.29 3.53
CA ARG A 215 -4.17 -11.74 3.32
C ARG A 215 -3.25 -11.33 4.47
N MET A 216 -3.38 -10.09 4.96
CA MET A 216 -2.60 -9.63 6.12
C MET A 216 -2.98 -10.41 7.38
N ASP A 217 -4.26 -10.69 7.61
CA ASP A 217 -4.72 -11.51 8.74
C ASP A 217 -4.11 -12.91 8.71
N ALA A 218 -4.09 -13.55 7.54
CA ALA A 218 -3.55 -14.91 7.38
C ALA A 218 -2.06 -15.05 7.75
N ILE A 219 -1.28 -13.97 7.62
CA ILE A 219 0.17 -13.97 7.88
C ILE A 219 0.57 -13.26 9.19
N SER A 220 -0.39 -12.67 9.91
CA SER A 220 -0.14 -11.89 11.14
C SER A 220 -0.63 -12.61 12.38
N ARG A 221 -0.10 -12.22 13.55
CA ARG A 221 -0.65 -12.60 14.86
C ARG A 221 -1.73 -11.62 15.33
N ILE A 222 -1.54 -10.34 15.05
CA ILE A 222 -2.53 -9.29 15.27
C ILE A 222 -3.71 -9.51 14.32
N ALA A 223 -4.94 -9.32 14.80
CA ALA A 223 -6.13 -9.43 13.95
C ALA A 223 -6.16 -8.31 12.90
N VAL A 224 -6.56 -8.63 11.66
CA VAL A 224 -6.66 -7.67 10.56
C VAL A 224 -7.99 -7.83 9.84
N SER A 225 -8.74 -6.75 9.66
CA SER A 225 -9.98 -6.74 8.89
C SER A 225 -10.14 -5.50 8.01
N GLU A 226 -10.98 -5.59 6.98
CA GLU A 226 -11.52 -4.39 6.36
C GLU A 226 -12.50 -3.75 7.34
N ALA A 227 -12.33 -2.46 7.64
CA ALA A 227 -13.16 -1.72 8.58
C ALA A 227 -14.64 -1.68 8.14
N LYS A 228 -15.56 -1.81 9.09
CA LYS A 228 -17.02 -1.79 8.82
C LYS A 228 -17.65 -0.52 9.38
N GLU A 229 -18.71 -0.04 8.71
CA GLU A 229 -19.51 1.10 9.18
C GLU A 229 -19.99 0.86 10.62
N GLY A 230 -19.79 1.84 11.49
CA GLY A 230 -20.21 1.80 12.90
C GLY A 230 -19.35 0.95 13.83
N GLU A 231 -18.34 0.24 13.31
CA GLU A 231 -17.45 -0.63 14.09
C GLU A 231 -16.62 0.19 15.09
N VAL A 232 -16.60 -0.26 16.36
CA VAL A 232 -15.80 0.37 17.41
C VAL A 232 -14.39 -0.18 17.35
N LEU A 233 -13.40 0.71 17.36
CA LEU A 233 -12.00 0.30 17.29
C LEU A 233 -11.53 -0.31 18.62
N GLU A 234 -10.84 -1.45 18.54
CA GLU A 234 -10.29 -2.21 19.65
C GLU A 234 -8.75 -2.28 19.58
N ASN A 235 -8.09 -2.26 20.74
CA ASN A 235 -6.65 -2.46 20.81
C ASN A 235 -6.27 -3.86 20.29
N GLY A 236 -5.08 -3.99 19.70
CA GLY A 236 -4.64 -5.27 19.14
C GLY A 236 -5.35 -5.67 17.85
N HIS A 237 -5.95 -4.70 17.15
CA HIS A 237 -6.62 -4.93 15.87
C HIS A 237 -6.23 -3.89 14.82
N VAL A 238 -6.04 -4.35 13.58
CA VAL A 238 -5.72 -3.54 12.41
C VAL A 238 -6.94 -3.44 11.50
N TYR A 239 -7.36 -2.23 11.21
CA TYR A 239 -8.51 -1.89 10.38
C TYR A 239 -8.06 -1.26 9.07
N ILE A 240 -8.30 -1.91 7.94
CA ILE A 240 -7.99 -1.38 6.60
C ILE A 240 -9.23 -0.66 6.07
N ALA A 241 -9.09 0.60 5.67
CA ALA A 241 -10.18 1.38 5.09
C ALA A 241 -10.67 0.75 3.79
N ARG A 242 -12.00 0.68 3.60
CA ARG A 242 -12.62 0.17 2.37
C ARG A 242 -12.30 1.08 1.19
N GLY A 243 -11.94 0.49 0.06
CA GLY A 243 -11.77 1.19 -1.21
C GLY A 243 -13.06 1.87 -1.69
N GLY A 244 -12.93 3.02 -2.34
CA GLY A 244 -14.07 3.74 -2.92
C GLY A 244 -14.89 4.57 -1.95
N GLN A 245 -14.62 4.56 -0.65
CA GLN A 245 -15.26 5.39 0.38
C GLN A 245 -14.22 6.02 1.29
N HIS A 246 -14.49 7.21 1.85
CA HIS A 246 -13.59 7.82 2.81
C HIS A 246 -13.86 7.30 4.21
N LEU A 247 -12.85 6.73 4.86
CA LEU A 247 -12.93 6.34 6.26
C LEU A 247 -12.69 7.57 7.14
N LYS A 248 -13.62 7.84 8.02
CA LYS A 248 -13.54 8.81 9.11
C LYS A 248 -13.70 8.09 10.46
N LEU A 249 -13.23 8.71 11.51
CA LEU A 249 -13.32 8.19 12.86
C LEU A 249 -14.13 9.17 13.72
N VAL A 250 -15.25 8.67 14.24
CA VAL A 250 -16.15 9.44 15.09
C VAL A 250 -15.96 9.02 16.53
N LYS A 251 -15.86 9.97 17.46
CA LYS A 251 -15.69 9.73 18.89
C LYS A 251 -16.74 8.75 19.42
N SER A 252 -16.30 7.74 20.15
CA SER A 252 -17.14 6.75 20.83
C SER A 252 -16.54 6.44 22.20
N GLY A 253 -17.11 7.00 23.26
CA GLY A 253 -16.54 6.89 24.61
C GLY A 253 -15.10 7.43 24.68
N ARG A 254 -14.16 6.60 25.12
CA ARG A 254 -12.72 6.91 25.17
C ARG A 254 -11.98 6.62 23.86
N GLY A 255 -12.63 5.99 22.88
CA GLY A 255 -12.05 5.63 21.59
C GLY A 255 -12.80 6.29 20.42
N SER A 256 -12.88 5.55 19.33
CA SER A 256 -13.59 5.96 18.11
C SER A 256 -14.30 4.78 17.45
N ARG A 257 -15.27 5.08 16.61
CA ARG A 257 -15.90 4.12 15.70
C ARG A 257 -15.74 4.59 14.25
N VAL A 258 -15.76 3.64 13.36
CA VAL A 258 -15.65 3.85 11.91
C VAL A 258 -16.93 4.53 11.39
N HIS A 259 -16.73 5.51 10.53
CA HIS A 259 -17.78 6.14 9.73
C HIS A 259 -17.30 6.32 8.30
N TYR A 260 -18.05 5.82 7.33
CA TYR A 260 -17.77 6.01 5.92
C TYR A 260 -18.52 7.22 5.37
N SER A 261 -17.85 8.00 4.54
CA SER A 261 -18.41 9.15 3.88
C SER A 261 -18.16 9.12 2.37
N ASP A 262 -19.09 9.71 1.62
CA ASP A 262 -19.10 9.70 0.16
C ASP A 262 -18.61 11.02 -0.48
N GLU A 263 -17.88 11.84 0.27
CA GLU A 263 -17.27 13.04 -0.29
C GLU A 263 -16.48 12.72 -1.57
N PRO A 264 -16.31 13.71 -2.47
CA PRO A 264 -15.56 13.53 -3.69
C PRO A 264 -14.09 13.15 -3.39
N PRO A 265 -13.39 12.48 -4.33
CA PRO A 265 -11.98 12.19 -4.17
C PRO A 265 -11.17 13.44 -3.81
N ARG A 266 -10.29 13.33 -2.82
CA ARG A 266 -9.36 14.40 -2.44
C ARG A 266 -7.97 14.07 -2.98
N GLU A 267 -7.32 15.02 -3.63
CA GLU A 267 -6.07 14.79 -4.37
C GLU A 267 -6.15 13.64 -5.40
N GLY A 268 -7.37 13.34 -5.87
CA GLY A 268 -7.63 12.28 -6.85
C GLY A 268 -7.77 10.88 -6.26
N VAL A 269 -7.70 10.70 -4.92
CA VAL A 269 -7.78 9.38 -4.26
C VAL A 269 -9.04 9.25 -3.38
N LYS A 270 -9.56 8.02 -3.31
CA LYS A 270 -10.67 7.60 -2.44
C LYS A 270 -10.51 6.11 -2.08
N PRO A 271 -10.20 5.75 -0.81
CA PRO A 271 -10.11 6.62 0.38
C PRO A 271 -8.97 7.64 0.33
N SER A 272 -9.10 8.75 1.09
CA SER A 272 -8.04 9.72 1.33
C SER A 272 -7.62 9.69 2.80
N ALA A 273 -6.31 9.66 3.04
CA ALA A 273 -5.73 9.71 4.38
C ALA A 273 -5.92 11.07 5.05
N ASN A 274 -5.99 12.17 4.28
CA ASN A 274 -6.27 13.48 4.83
C ASN A 274 -7.59 13.49 5.62
N TYR A 275 -8.67 12.90 5.08
CA TYR A 275 -9.96 12.83 5.79
C TYR A 275 -9.88 11.94 7.03
N MET A 276 -9.15 10.83 6.99
CA MET A 276 -8.93 9.99 8.17
C MET A 276 -8.22 10.78 9.27
N TYR A 277 -7.10 11.42 8.97
CA TYR A 277 -6.34 12.17 9.95
C TYR A 277 -7.13 13.34 10.54
N GLU A 278 -7.79 14.14 9.71
CA GLU A 278 -8.58 15.30 10.16
C GLU A 278 -9.73 14.87 11.09
N SER A 279 -10.36 13.73 10.82
CA SER A 279 -11.46 13.19 11.65
C SER A 279 -11.01 12.79 13.07
N LEU A 280 -9.73 12.61 13.29
CA LEU A 280 -9.16 12.28 14.62
C LEU A 280 -9.06 13.48 15.55
N SER A 281 -9.29 14.72 15.08
CA SER A 281 -9.19 15.93 15.89
C SER A 281 -10.10 15.88 17.14
N ASP A 282 -11.29 15.33 17.02
CA ASP A 282 -12.26 15.19 18.11
C ASP A 282 -12.31 13.78 18.71
N SER A 283 -11.36 12.91 18.37
CA SER A 283 -11.31 11.53 18.86
C SER A 283 -11.06 11.45 20.37
N GLY A 284 -11.39 10.31 20.99
CA GLY A 284 -11.15 10.04 22.42
C GLY A 284 -9.70 9.67 22.77
N TYR A 285 -8.79 9.73 21.81
CA TYR A 285 -7.37 9.35 22.03
C TYR A 285 -6.55 10.53 22.55
N ASP A 286 -5.60 10.24 23.45
CA ASP A 286 -4.69 11.22 24.05
C ASP A 286 -3.57 11.60 23.08
N GLU A 287 -3.12 10.64 22.26
CA GLU A 287 -2.04 10.80 21.29
C GLU A 287 -2.29 9.95 20.05
N ILE A 288 -1.97 10.49 18.87
CA ILE A 288 -2.08 9.80 17.59
C ILE A 288 -0.66 9.55 17.03
N ILE A 289 -0.36 8.30 16.74
CA ILE A 289 0.87 7.93 16.03
C ILE A 289 0.54 7.86 14.54
N CYS A 290 0.90 8.90 13.82
CA CYS A 290 0.74 8.97 12.38
C CYS A 290 1.93 8.30 11.69
N VAL A 291 1.67 7.44 10.70
CA VAL A 291 2.72 6.77 9.92
C VAL A 291 2.47 7.04 8.44
N VAL A 292 3.44 7.67 7.77
CA VAL A 292 3.38 7.94 6.34
C VAL A 292 4.36 7.04 5.62
N MET A 293 3.84 6.11 4.82
CA MET A 293 4.65 5.10 4.13
C MET A 293 4.70 5.36 2.63
N THR A 294 5.42 4.50 1.92
CA THR A 294 5.62 4.55 0.47
C THR A 294 4.33 4.87 -0.28
N GLY A 295 4.43 5.75 -1.26
CA GLY A 295 3.29 6.16 -2.09
C GLY A 295 3.61 7.39 -2.91
N MET A 296 2.81 7.61 -3.96
CA MET A 296 2.89 8.79 -4.79
C MET A 296 2.00 9.91 -4.24
N GLY A 297 2.35 11.16 -4.53
CA GLY A 297 1.56 12.33 -4.11
C GLY A 297 1.89 12.82 -2.72
N SER A 298 0.90 13.43 -2.06
CA SER A 298 1.03 14.15 -0.79
C SER A 298 -0.10 13.86 0.20
N ASP A 299 -1.04 12.98 -0.15
CA ASP A 299 -2.21 12.67 0.70
C ASP A 299 -1.77 12.23 2.10
N GLY A 300 -2.44 12.76 3.11
CA GLY A 300 -2.11 12.62 4.53
C GLY A 300 -1.25 13.77 5.09
N THR A 301 -0.48 14.48 4.25
CA THR A 301 0.39 15.57 4.75
C THR A 301 -0.41 16.72 5.35
N GLU A 302 -1.44 17.17 4.65
CA GLU A 302 -2.30 18.26 5.15
C GLU A 302 -3.16 17.82 6.32
N GLY A 303 -3.71 16.59 6.26
CA GLY A 303 -4.48 16.01 7.36
C GLY A 303 -3.69 15.92 8.66
N ILE A 304 -2.43 15.47 8.61
CA ILE A 304 -1.54 15.44 9.79
C ILE A 304 -1.23 16.85 10.28
N ARG A 305 -0.96 17.80 9.37
CA ARG A 305 -0.72 19.20 9.75
C ARG A 305 -1.91 19.77 10.52
N ASN A 306 -3.13 19.58 10.02
CA ASN A 306 -4.36 20.02 10.66
C ASN A 306 -4.59 19.30 12.00
N LEU A 307 -4.31 18.01 12.07
CA LEU A 307 -4.43 17.22 13.29
C LEU A 307 -3.49 17.71 14.39
N LYS A 308 -2.23 18.06 14.06
CA LYS A 308 -1.23 18.61 14.99
C LYS A 308 -1.67 19.93 15.65
N LEU A 309 -2.64 20.65 15.10
CA LEU A 309 -3.19 21.87 15.72
C LEU A 309 -4.06 21.57 16.94
N ASN A 310 -4.68 20.40 17.00
CA ASN A 310 -5.71 20.05 17.97
C ASN A 310 -5.38 18.83 18.83
N LYS A 311 -4.38 18.04 18.43
CA LYS A 311 -4.03 16.76 19.07
C LYS A 311 -2.51 16.64 19.25
N LYS A 312 -2.13 15.88 20.26
CA LYS A 312 -0.77 15.38 20.38
C LYS A 312 -0.54 14.33 19.27
N VAL A 313 0.41 14.59 18.39
CA VAL A 313 0.73 13.72 17.25
C VAL A 313 2.21 13.45 17.22
N TYR A 314 2.57 12.20 17.07
CA TYR A 314 3.91 11.77 16.68
C TYR A 314 3.86 11.21 15.26
N CYS A 315 4.66 11.76 14.35
CA CYS A 315 4.62 11.41 12.93
C CYS A 315 5.90 10.68 12.52
N ILE A 316 5.75 9.42 12.12
CA ILE A 316 6.79 8.57 11.56
C ILE A 316 6.67 8.64 10.03
N SER A 317 7.76 8.94 9.33
CA SER A 317 7.84 8.83 7.89
C SER A 317 8.73 7.66 7.49
N GLN A 318 8.36 6.92 6.46
CA GLN A 318 9.21 5.84 5.93
C GLN A 318 10.45 6.44 5.26
N GLU A 319 11.65 5.97 5.66
CA GLU A 319 12.92 6.45 5.12
C GLU A 319 13.01 6.24 3.59
N LYS A 320 13.55 7.25 2.91
CA LYS A 320 13.68 7.32 1.44
C LYS A 320 14.24 6.05 0.80
N ASN A 321 15.27 5.46 1.42
CA ASN A 321 15.97 4.31 0.82
C ASN A 321 15.19 3.01 0.92
N SER A 322 14.20 2.95 1.81
CA SER A 322 13.33 1.81 2.00
C SER A 322 11.99 1.93 1.25
N CYS A 323 11.65 3.14 0.76
CA CYS A 323 10.45 3.36 -0.06
C CYS A 323 10.58 2.73 -1.45
N ILE A 324 9.48 2.17 -1.96
CA ILE A 324 9.31 1.85 -3.38
C ILE A 324 9.12 3.16 -4.15
N VAL A 325 8.23 4.04 -3.67
CA VAL A 325 8.03 5.39 -4.17
C VAL A 325 8.11 6.40 -3.03
N TYR A 326 9.13 7.25 -3.04
CA TYR A 326 9.34 8.30 -2.04
C TYR A 326 8.59 9.57 -2.45
N GLY A 327 7.25 9.52 -2.40
CA GLY A 327 6.34 10.64 -2.69
C GLY A 327 5.67 11.15 -1.44
N MET A 328 4.73 10.38 -0.85
CA MET A 328 4.02 10.72 0.38
C MET A 328 4.97 10.98 1.56
N PRO A 329 5.96 10.12 1.88
CA PRO A 329 6.93 10.43 2.92
C PRO A 329 7.72 11.71 2.64
N LYS A 330 8.15 11.93 1.40
CA LYS A 330 8.84 13.16 0.99
C LYS A 330 7.99 14.42 1.20
N ALA A 331 6.68 14.33 0.95
CA ALA A 331 5.76 15.45 1.16
C ALA A 331 5.67 15.78 2.66
N ALA A 332 5.54 14.77 3.52
CA ALA A 332 5.52 14.92 4.97
C ALA A 332 6.84 15.53 5.50
N ASP A 333 7.98 15.01 5.04
CA ASP A 333 9.32 15.52 5.42
C ASP A 333 9.51 16.99 5.01
N LYS A 334 9.16 17.32 3.76
CA LYS A 334 9.23 18.71 3.24
C LYS A 334 8.29 19.67 3.98
N ALA A 335 7.15 19.18 4.43
CA ALA A 335 6.19 19.97 5.19
C ALA A 335 6.60 20.21 6.64
N GLY A 336 7.69 19.56 7.10
CA GLY A 336 8.20 19.66 8.47
C GLY A 336 7.26 19.05 9.51
N ILE A 337 6.42 18.08 9.11
CA ILE A 337 5.47 17.40 10.00
C ILE A 337 6.00 16.07 10.53
N THR A 338 7.08 15.54 9.94
CA THR A 338 7.76 14.31 10.35
C THR A 338 8.54 14.56 11.63
N ASP A 339 8.31 13.75 12.67
CA ASP A 339 9.09 13.74 13.90
C ASP A 339 10.26 12.76 13.80
N GLU A 340 10.08 11.65 13.07
CA GLU A 340 11.12 10.64 12.87
C GLU A 340 11.01 9.98 11.48
N SER A 341 12.17 9.74 10.84
CA SER A 341 12.27 8.98 9.59
C SER A 341 12.84 7.60 9.88
N VAL A 342 12.09 6.55 9.53
CA VAL A 342 12.34 5.16 9.95
C VAL A 342 12.45 4.23 8.76
N GLU A 343 13.44 3.36 8.74
CA GLU A 343 13.56 2.30 7.72
C GLU A 343 12.38 1.33 7.82
N LEU A 344 11.86 0.85 6.68
CA LEU A 344 10.68 -0.02 6.60
C LEU A 344 10.68 -1.18 7.60
N GLY A 345 11.83 -1.85 7.77
CA GLY A 345 11.96 -3.00 8.67
C GLY A 345 11.83 -2.66 10.16
N ASN A 346 11.95 -1.39 10.53
CA ASN A 346 11.91 -0.91 11.91
C ASN A 346 10.57 -0.22 12.27
N ILE A 347 9.69 0.06 11.30
CA ILE A 347 8.43 0.78 11.53
C ILE A 347 7.55 0.06 12.57
N ALA A 348 7.43 -1.27 12.50
CA ALA A 348 6.67 -2.03 13.49
C ALA A 348 7.23 -1.85 14.91
N GLN A 349 8.56 -1.89 15.06
CA GLN A 349 9.23 -1.69 16.34
C GLN A 349 8.97 -0.29 16.91
N GLU A 350 9.06 0.75 16.05
CA GLU A 350 8.79 2.13 16.48
C GLU A 350 7.32 2.31 16.87
N ILE A 351 6.37 1.72 16.14
CA ILE A 351 4.97 1.71 16.55
C ILE A 351 4.83 1.12 17.96
N ILE A 352 5.40 -0.06 18.22
CA ILE A 352 5.33 -0.73 19.52
C ILE A 352 5.96 0.15 20.63
N LEU A 353 7.09 0.79 20.35
CA LEU A 353 7.77 1.68 21.30
C LEU A 353 6.93 2.90 21.67
N HIS A 354 6.04 3.36 20.78
CA HIS A 354 5.18 4.51 21.02
C HIS A 354 3.84 4.17 21.65
N VAL A 355 3.23 3.02 21.35
CA VAL A 355 1.89 2.69 21.86
C VAL A 355 1.91 1.69 23.02
N GLY A 356 2.96 0.89 23.13
CA GLY A 356 3.08 -0.13 24.16
C GLY A 356 2.35 -1.41 23.83
N VAL A 357 2.35 -2.32 24.82
CA VAL A 357 1.60 -3.58 24.80
C VAL A 357 0.68 -3.63 26.01
N MET A 358 -0.47 -4.29 25.87
CA MET A 358 -1.40 -4.50 26.97
C MET A 358 -0.71 -5.33 28.06
N GLN A 359 -0.82 -4.89 29.30
CA GLN A 359 -0.40 -5.73 30.43
C GLN A 359 -1.42 -6.86 30.56
N ASN A 360 -0.98 -8.12 30.39
CA ASN A 360 -1.80 -9.25 30.76
C ASN A 360 -2.10 -9.09 32.24
N GLY A 361 -3.37 -8.82 32.56
CA GLY A 361 -3.81 -8.76 33.95
C GLY A 361 -3.48 -10.09 34.62
N CYS A 362 -2.76 -10.03 35.73
CA CYS A 362 -2.62 -11.14 36.65
C CYS A 362 -3.96 -11.56 37.20
#